data_785e49defe798e0e0140a69442d2896a
#
_entry.id   785e49defe798e0e0140a69442d2896a
#
_cell.length_a   1.000
_cell.length_b   1.000
_cell.length_c   1.000
_cell.angle_alpha   90.00
_cell.angle_beta   90.00
_cell.angle_gamma   90.00
#
_symmetry.space_group_name_H-M   'P 1'
#
loop_
_entity.id
_entity.type
_entity.pdbx_description
1 polymer ?
#
loop_
_entity_poly.entity_id
_entity_poly.type
_entity_poly.pdbx_seq_one_letter_code
_entity_poly.pdbx_strand_id
1 'polypeptide(L)'
;MRRRRVLVLGGASAASGAAYWFSGRSSEELARDERDREAVDTERDDDGSEPSDEDGSADETEPENGESILADSKGMVVFTYDDSPIEDYTLAYEVHSEYDVPGCTAACPGYMKRRDDYLDPDQLREMQADGWGVMSHTYRHRSLGRIGLAGPAHAGDDRLSVEANRHGAIEGDPLVVFDDEGETAATVAGRGSDSSGQYVELEAPLSEDVDESGYVRHPESFIRDVLRKTDAQLEAWGLDVTGFVYPYGRYHGVAEEVVRDRYEAVANHRYGGGHNELEGLDPTAMRRRYVETDRATEDDVDAFMETAADEDVLAIVGAHTQYDTLTEQRVRYTIESALEHDLAIVTMEEALAELERR
;
A
#
# COMPACT_ATOMS: atom_id res chain seq x y z
N MET A 1 40.57 -11.12 56.95
CA MET A 1 39.96 -9.88 56.45
C MET A 1 40.06 -9.86 54.92
N ARG A 2 39.00 -10.23 54.20
CA ARG A 2 38.96 -10.21 52.73
C ARG A 2 37.93 -9.14 52.30
N ARG A 3 38.41 -8.11 51.63
CA ARG A 3 37.57 -7.03 51.07
C ARG A 3 36.87 -7.53 49.79
N ARG A 4 35.54 -7.55 49.76
CA ARG A 4 34.74 -7.78 48.57
C ARG A 4 34.64 -6.45 47.80
N ARG A 5 35.05 -6.45 46.53
CA ARG A 5 34.77 -5.39 45.56
C ARG A 5 33.39 -5.62 44.97
N VAL A 6 32.53 -4.64 45.09
CA VAL A 6 31.24 -4.57 44.41
C VAL A 6 31.49 -3.98 43.02
N LEU A 7 31.13 -4.73 41.97
CA LEU A 7 31.12 -4.25 40.60
C LEU A 7 29.70 -3.65 40.33
N VAL A 8 29.64 -2.37 40.06
CA VAL A 8 28.40 -1.71 39.57
C VAL A 8 28.41 -1.85 38.06
N LEU A 9 27.51 -2.68 37.52
CA LEU A 9 27.23 -2.74 36.08
C LEU A 9 26.21 -1.66 35.76
N GLY A 10 26.68 -0.59 35.11
CA GLY A 10 25.81 0.38 34.48
C GLY A 10 25.14 -0.22 33.27
N GLY A 11 23.81 -0.33 33.31
CA GLY A 11 23.00 -0.71 32.16
C GLY A 11 22.92 0.44 31.16
N ALA A 12 23.53 0.27 30.00
CA ALA A 12 23.26 1.10 28.83
C ALA A 12 22.03 0.51 28.13
N SER A 13 20.93 1.27 28.15
CA SER A 13 19.75 0.96 27.31
C SER A 13 20.13 1.22 25.86
N ALA A 14 20.37 0.16 25.11
CA ALA A 14 20.45 0.24 23.66
C ALA A 14 19.02 0.35 23.11
N ALA A 15 18.67 1.50 22.57
CA ALA A 15 17.52 1.65 21.69
C ALA A 15 17.84 0.88 20.40
N SER A 16 17.26 -0.30 20.24
CA SER A 16 17.33 -1.08 19.03
C SER A 16 16.38 -0.47 18.00
N GLY A 17 16.88 0.48 17.19
CA GLY A 17 16.30 0.84 15.93
C GLY A 17 16.42 -0.37 15.01
N ALA A 18 15.32 -1.05 14.69
CA ALA A 18 15.28 -2.08 13.69
C ALA A 18 15.48 -1.42 12.31
N ALA A 19 16.71 -1.46 11.81
CA ALA A 19 17.01 -1.19 10.41
C ALA A 19 16.56 -2.43 9.63
N TYR A 20 15.41 -2.33 8.93
CA TYR A 20 14.98 -3.37 8.01
C TYR A 20 15.89 -3.33 6.77
N TRP A 21 16.72 -4.35 6.65
CA TRP A 21 17.52 -4.59 5.45
C TRP A 21 16.62 -5.20 4.37
N PHE A 22 16.54 -4.52 3.22
CA PHE A 22 16.09 -5.11 1.97
C PHE A 22 17.17 -6.09 1.51
N SER A 23 16.98 -7.38 1.75
CA SER A 23 17.86 -8.42 1.21
C SER A 23 17.05 -9.34 0.30
N GLY A 24 17.28 -9.24 -1.00
CA GLY A 24 16.72 -10.17 -1.98
C GLY A 24 17.01 -9.81 -3.42
N ARG A 25 16.81 -8.58 -3.83
CA ARG A 25 17.21 -8.11 -5.16
C ARG A 25 18.31 -7.06 -5.06
N SER A 26 19.29 -7.12 -5.97
CA SER A 26 20.31 -6.08 -6.07
C SER A 26 19.65 -4.75 -6.43
N SER A 27 20.24 -3.65 -5.97
CA SER A 27 19.80 -2.29 -6.36
C SER A 27 19.73 -2.10 -7.88
N GLU A 28 20.45 -2.91 -8.66
CA GLU A 28 20.40 -2.92 -10.12
C GLU A 28 19.20 -3.67 -10.68
N GLU A 29 18.69 -4.72 -10.01
CA GLU A 29 17.48 -5.45 -10.43
C GLU A 29 16.22 -4.64 -10.11
N LEU A 30 16.16 -4.01 -8.95
CA LEU A 30 15.06 -3.08 -8.61
C LEU A 30 15.05 -1.86 -9.54
N ALA A 31 16.22 -1.32 -9.87
CA ALA A 31 16.35 -0.20 -10.82
C ALA A 31 16.12 -0.61 -12.29
N ARG A 32 16.19 -1.90 -12.63
CA ARG A 32 15.83 -2.42 -13.95
C ARG A 32 14.33 -2.60 -14.09
N ASP A 33 13.71 -3.20 -13.11
CA ASP A 33 12.26 -3.38 -13.02
C ASP A 33 11.52 -2.02 -13.00
N GLU A 34 12.09 -1.03 -12.30
CA GLU A 34 11.59 0.35 -12.30
C GLU A 34 11.85 1.10 -13.63
N ARG A 35 12.96 0.88 -14.31
CA ARG A 35 13.25 1.50 -15.64
C ARG A 35 12.38 0.95 -16.75
N ASP A 36 12.08 -0.34 -16.71
CA ASP A 36 11.15 -0.96 -17.66
C ASP A 36 9.72 -0.44 -17.45
N ARG A 37 9.37 -0.04 -16.22
CA ARG A 37 8.12 0.64 -15.89
C ARG A 37 8.07 2.11 -16.39
N GLU A 38 9.21 2.79 -16.47
CA GLU A 38 9.32 4.19 -16.95
C GLU A 38 9.29 4.33 -18.48
N ALA A 39 9.77 3.33 -19.23
CA ALA A 39 9.88 3.41 -20.70
C ALA A 39 8.52 3.50 -21.45
N VAL A 40 7.41 3.30 -20.75
CA VAL A 40 6.04 3.34 -21.31
C VAL A 40 5.38 4.73 -21.16
N ASP A 41 6.02 5.69 -20.48
CA ASP A 41 5.37 6.93 -20.02
C ASP A 41 5.45 8.13 -21.03
N THR A 42 6.01 7.95 -22.24
CA THR A 42 6.24 9.05 -23.19
C THR A 42 5.12 9.26 -24.22
N GLU A 43 4.04 8.51 -24.21
CA GLU A 43 2.91 8.77 -25.10
C GLU A 43 1.81 9.59 -24.39
N ARG A 44 1.48 10.75 -25.00
CA ARG A 44 0.49 11.71 -24.51
C ARG A 44 -0.92 11.12 -24.59
N ASP A 45 -1.63 11.18 -23.46
CA ASP A 45 -3.06 10.93 -23.39
C ASP A 45 -3.83 12.06 -24.10
N ASP A 46 -4.32 11.80 -25.30
CA ASP A 46 -5.39 12.57 -25.94
C ASP A 46 -6.49 11.58 -26.37
N ASP A 47 -7.39 11.26 -25.45
CA ASP A 47 -8.65 10.59 -25.76
C ASP A 47 -9.79 11.31 -25.04
N GLY A 48 -10.39 12.25 -25.78
CA GLY A 48 -11.59 12.95 -25.41
C GLY A 48 -12.82 12.13 -25.77
N SER A 49 -13.31 11.29 -24.89
CA SER A 49 -14.67 10.75 -24.98
C SER A 49 -15.52 11.28 -23.84
N GLU A 50 -16.50 12.12 -24.19
CA GLU A 50 -17.53 12.59 -23.25
C GLU A 50 -18.47 11.43 -22.87
N PRO A 51 -18.91 11.33 -21.60
CA PRO A 51 -19.88 10.33 -21.18
C PRO A 51 -21.28 10.71 -21.63
N SER A 52 -21.99 9.77 -22.25
CA SER A 52 -23.42 9.87 -22.53
C SER A 52 -24.23 9.54 -21.28
N ASP A 53 -25.05 10.47 -20.82
CA ASP A 53 -26.04 10.29 -19.78
C ASP A 53 -27.11 9.27 -20.20
N GLU A 54 -27.15 8.08 -19.59
CA GLU A 54 -28.32 7.23 -19.55
C GLU A 54 -28.78 7.04 -18.11
N ASP A 55 -29.95 7.62 -17.86
CA ASP A 55 -30.72 7.56 -16.62
C ASP A 55 -31.28 6.14 -16.41
N GLY A 56 -30.65 5.39 -15.50
CA GLY A 56 -31.06 4.07 -15.05
C GLY A 56 -31.42 4.08 -13.56
N SER A 57 -32.71 4.19 -13.23
CA SER A 57 -33.22 4.07 -11.87
C SER A 57 -32.92 2.67 -11.32
N ALA A 58 -31.98 2.58 -10.40
CA ALA A 58 -31.75 1.40 -9.60
C ALA A 58 -32.82 1.29 -8.50
N ASP A 59 -33.45 0.14 -8.45
CA ASP A 59 -34.39 -0.28 -7.41
C ASP A 59 -33.59 -0.51 -6.10
N GLU A 60 -33.78 0.35 -5.12
CA GLU A 60 -33.16 0.22 -3.80
C GLU A 60 -33.82 -0.97 -3.06
N THR A 61 -33.24 -2.16 -3.17
CA THR A 61 -33.50 -3.25 -2.24
C THR A 61 -32.68 -3.01 -0.98
N GLU A 62 -33.37 -2.66 0.13
CA GLU A 62 -32.75 -2.66 1.46
C GLU A 62 -32.11 -4.02 1.73
N PRO A 63 -30.88 -4.08 2.30
CA PRO A 63 -30.24 -5.34 2.63
C PRO A 63 -31.05 -6.05 3.71
N GLU A 64 -31.50 -7.27 3.40
CA GLU A 64 -32.05 -8.18 4.41
C GLU A 64 -31.03 -8.33 5.54
N ASN A 65 -31.50 -8.39 6.82
CA ASN A 65 -30.67 -8.62 8.01
C ASN A 65 -29.83 -9.89 7.82
N GLY A 66 -28.65 -9.75 7.23
CA GLY A 66 -27.68 -10.85 7.07
C GLY A 66 -27.21 -11.32 8.45
N GLU A 67 -27.13 -12.62 8.64
CA GLU A 67 -26.46 -13.21 9.80
C GLU A 67 -25.00 -12.72 9.85
N SER A 68 -24.46 -12.51 11.08
CA SER A 68 -23.05 -12.12 11.24
C SER A 68 -22.14 -13.17 10.59
N ILE A 69 -21.18 -12.73 9.80
CA ILE A 69 -20.16 -13.58 9.17
C ILE A 69 -19.35 -14.34 10.25
N LEU A 70 -19.33 -13.81 11.47
CA LEU A 70 -18.62 -14.38 12.62
C LEU A 70 -19.45 -15.35 13.46
N ALA A 71 -20.67 -15.72 13.02
CA ALA A 71 -21.51 -16.62 13.81
C ALA A 71 -20.81 -17.94 14.17
N ASP A 72 -19.93 -18.42 13.29
CA ASP A 72 -19.18 -19.68 13.42
C ASP A 72 -17.63 -19.48 13.37
N SER A 73 -17.13 -18.24 13.41
CA SER A 73 -15.71 -17.94 13.28
C SER A 73 -15.15 -17.21 14.51
N LYS A 74 -13.86 -17.38 14.80
CA LYS A 74 -13.18 -16.79 15.96
C LYS A 74 -12.64 -15.38 15.72
N GLY A 75 -12.56 -14.93 14.49
CA GLY A 75 -12.06 -13.63 14.08
C GLY A 75 -12.10 -13.50 12.56
N MET A 76 -11.53 -12.42 12.03
CA MET A 76 -11.51 -12.13 10.60
C MET A 76 -10.11 -11.95 10.05
N VAL A 77 -9.90 -12.38 8.81
CA VAL A 77 -8.69 -12.05 8.05
C VAL A 77 -9.04 -11.55 6.64
N VAL A 78 -8.40 -10.44 6.24
CA VAL A 78 -8.48 -9.88 4.89
C VAL A 78 -7.15 -10.10 4.18
N PHE A 79 -7.17 -10.68 3.00
CA PHE A 79 -5.99 -10.80 2.14
C PHE A 79 -5.96 -9.63 1.15
N THR A 80 -4.82 -8.92 1.06
CA THR A 80 -4.64 -7.81 0.13
C THR A 80 -3.41 -8.04 -0.73
N TYR A 81 -3.57 -7.95 -2.07
CA TYR A 81 -2.51 -8.11 -3.06
C TYR A 81 -2.25 -6.76 -3.74
N ASP A 82 -0.99 -6.31 -3.76
CA ASP A 82 -0.63 -4.97 -4.21
C ASP A 82 -0.19 -4.93 -5.67
N ASP A 83 -0.31 -3.75 -6.30
CA ASP A 83 0.23 -3.38 -7.61
C ASP A 83 -0.58 -3.85 -8.84
N SER A 84 -1.54 -4.76 -8.73
CA SER A 84 -2.32 -5.35 -9.83
C SER A 84 -1.49 -6.11 -10.88
N PRO A 85 -0.45 -6.87 -10.54
CA PRO A 85 0.24 -7.71 -11.53
C PRO A 85 -0.68 -8.81 -12.04
N ILE A 86 -0.35 -9.40 -13.20
CA ILE A 86 -1.14 -10.50 -13.77
C ILE A 86 -1.24 -11.72 -12.84
N GLU A 87 -0.25 -11.89 -11.95
CA GLU A 87 -0.19 -12.97 -10.96
C GLU A 87 -1.26 -12.83 -9.88
N ASP A 88 -1.88 -11.67 -9.68
CA ASP A 88 -3.07 -11.57 -8.83
C ASP A 88 -4.20 -12.47 -9.36
N TYR A 89 -4.34 -12.56 -10.70
CA TYR A 89 -5.31 -13.43 -11.37
C TYR A 89 -4.80 -14.87 -11.54
N THR A 90 -3.58 -15.03 -12.09
CA THR A 90 -3.07 -16.35 -12.48
C THR A 90 -2.44 -17.15 -11.34
N LEU A 91 -2.31 -16.58 -10.15
CA LEU A 91 -1.78 -17.26 -8.97
C LEU A 91 -2.72 -17.08 -7.76
N ALA A 92 -2.90 -15.84 -7.27
CA ALA A 92 -3.64 -15.64 -6.03
C ALA A 92 -5.13 -16.00 -6.18
N TYR A 93 -5.79 -15.47 -7.20
CA TYR A 93 -7.21 -15.75 -7.46
C TYR A 93 -7.47 -17.25 -7.74
N GLU A 94 -6.60 -17.94 -8.50
CA GLU A 94 -6.73 -19.38 -8.73
C GLU A 94 -6.65 -20.16 -7.40
N VAL A 95 -5.68 -19.83 -6.52
CA VAL A 95 -5.55 -20.52 -5.22
C VAL A 95 -6.74 -20.21 -4.30
N HIS A 96 -7.18 -18.98 -4.19
CA HIS A 96 -8.34 -18.59 -3.39
C HIS A 96 -9.62 -19.31 -3.85
N SER A 97 -9.81 -19.45 -5.16
CA SER A 97 -10.96 -20.15 -5.75
C SER A 97 -11.01 -21.65 -5.39
N GLU A 98 -9.87 -22.30 -5.14
CA GLU A 98 -9.84 -23.69 -4.69
C GLU A 98 -10.43 -23.88 -3.28
N TYR A 99 -10.39 -22.82 -2.45
CA TYR A 99 -10.93 -22.81 -1.08
C TYR A 99 -12.28 -22.12 -0.97
N ASP A 100 -12.81 -21.57 -2.07
CA ASP A 100 -14.05 -20.77 -2.08
C ASP A 100 -13.99 -19.59 -1.09
N VAL A 101 -12.87 -18.85 -1.09
CA VAL A 101 -12.63 -17.70 -0.20
C VAL A 101 -12.16 -16.47 -0.98
N PRO A 102 -12.56 -15.25 -0.57
CA PRO A 102 -12.21 -14.03 -1.27
C PRO A 102 -10.80 -13.54 -0.94
N GLY A 103 -10.31 -12.61 -1.78
CA GLY A 103 -9.17 -11.73 -1.52
C GLY A 103 -9.51 -10.30 -1.92
N CYS A 104 -8.54 -9.40 -1.84
CA CYS A 104 -8.66 -8.02 -2.32
C CYS A 104 -7.46 -7.65 -3.18
N THR A 105 -7.68 -7.03 -4.34
CA THR A 105 -6.61 -6.44 -5.15
C THR A 105 -6.52 -4.94 -4.91
N ALA A 106 -5.32 -4.45 -4.58
CA ALA A 106 -5.02 -3.02 -4.50
C ALA A 106 -4.58 -2.50 -5.87
N ALA A 107 -5.52 -1.88 -6.59
CA ALA A 107 -5.44 -1.63 -8.02
C ALA A 107 -4.68 -0.36 -8.43
N CYS A 108 -3.80 -0.50 -9.43
CA CYS A 108 -3.07 0.56 -10.10
C CYS A 108 -3.56 0.72 -11.56
N PRO A 109 -4.71 1.37 -11.85
CA PRO A 109 -5.34 1.35 -13.18
C PRO A 109 -4.49 1.96 -14.29
N GLY A 110 -3.50 2.80 -13.98
CA GLY A 110 -2.60 3.37 -14.96
C GLY A 110 -1.60 2.38 -15.57
N TYR A 111 -1.42 1.21 -14.98
CA TYR A 111 -0.61 0.10 -15.52
C TYR A 111 -1.45 -0.93 -16.27
N MET A 112 -2.66 -1.16 -15.81
CA MET A 112 -3.63 -2.07 -16.44
C MET A 112 -3.94 -1.60 -17.87
N LYS A 113 -4.26 -2.50 -18.80
CA LYS A 113 -4.47 -2.28 -20.25
C LYS A 113 -3.23 -1.87 -21.07
N ARG A 114 -2.17 -1.42 -20.43
CA ARG A 114 -0.98 -0.93 -21.15
C ARG A 114 0.16 -1.94 -21.19
N ARG A 115 0.08 -2.96 -20.33
CA ARG A 115 1.16 -3.92 -20.10
C ARG A 115 0.58 -5.31 -19.90
N ASP A 116 1.15 -6.29 -20.59
CA ASP A 116 0.73 -7.69 -20.53
C ASP A 116 1.09 -8.36 -19.18
N ASP A 117 1.95 -7.73 -18.37
CA ASP A 117 2.36 -8.17 -17.03
C ASP A 117 1.45 -7.62 -15.90
N TYR A 118 0.35 -6.94 -16.26
CA TYR A 118 -0.66 -6.43 -15.33
C TYR A 118 -2.05 -6.98 -15.66
N LEU A 119 -2.93 -6.95 -14.67
CA LEU A 119 -4.34 -7.30 -14.83
C LEU A 119 -4.99 -6.52 -15.97
N ASP A 120 -5.81 -7.21 -16.76
CA ASP A 120 -6.79 -6.55 -17.62
C ASP A 120 -8.04 -6.18 -16.79
N PRO A 121 -8.72 -5.06 -17.08
CA PRO A 121 -9.96 -4.69 -16.39
C PRO A 121 -11.07 -5.75 -16.45
N ASP A 122 -11.11 -6.60 -17.50
CA ASP A 122 -12.09 -7.66 -17.60
C ASP A 122 -11.81 -8.77 -16.57
N GLN A 123 -10.53 -9.10 -16.33
CA GLN A 123 -10.10 -10.03 -15.28
C GLN A 123 -10.46 -9.50 -13.89
N LEU A 124 -10.18 -8.22 -13.61
CA LEU A 124 -10.52 -7.64 -12.31
C LEU A 124 -12.04 -7.58 -12.07
N ARG A 125 -12.86 -7.35 -13.15
CA ARG A 125 -14.32 -7.47 -13.03
C ARG A 125 -14.78 -8.89 -12.78
N GLU A 126 -14.14 -9.89 -13.40
CA GLU A 126 -14.41 -11.29 -13.13
C GLU A 126 -14.12 -11.63 -11.67
N MET A 127 -12.94 -11.26 -11.16
CA MET A 127 -12.58 -11.45 -9.75
C MET A 127 -13.61 -10.79 -8.81
N GLN A 128 -14.01 -9.53 -9.07
CA GLN A 128 -15.00 -8.85 -8.24
C GLN A 128 -16.39 -9.50 -8.34
N ALA A 129 -16.81 -9.98 -9.52
CA ALA A 129 -18.07 -10.70 -9.67
C ALA A 129 -18.08 -12.04 -8.91
N ASP A 130 -16.91 -12.63 -8.67
CA ASP A 130 -16.72 -13.84 -7.87
C ASP A 130 -16.43 -13.53 -6.39
N GLY A 131 -16.69 -12.28 -5.94
CA GLY A 131 -16.64 -11.90 -4.54
C GLY A 131 -15.30 -11.29 -4.06
N TRP A 132 -14.34 -10.99 -4.96
CA TRP A 132 -13.12 -10.28 -4.58
C TRP A 132 -13.38 -8.79 -4.34
N GLY A 133 -12.68 -8.23 -3.35
CA GLY A 133 -12.66 -6.80 -3.10
C GLY A 133 -11.67 -6.05 -4.02
N VAL A 134 -11.99 -4.80 -4.35
CA VAL A 134 -11.09 -3.90 -5.06
C VAL A 134 -10.77 -2.69 -4.19
N MET A 135 -9.49 -2.41 -3.99
CA MET A 135 -8.99 -1.26 -3.24
C MET A 135 -8.18 -0.34 -4.16
N SER A 136 -8.18 0.95 -3.89
CA SER A 136 -7.39 1.93 -4.64
C SER A 136 -5.91 1.88 -4.20
N HIS A 137 -4.96 1.95 -5.18
CA HIS A 137 -3.51 1.94 -4.91
C HIS A 137 -2.76 3.02 -5.69
N THR A 138 -3.42 4.14 -5.95
CA THR A 138 -3.03 5.23 -6.82
C THR A 138 -2.92 4.84 -8.31
N TYR A 139 -3.05 5.84 -9.19
CA TYR A 139 -3.14 5.58 -10.63
C TYR A 139 -1.92 4.87 -11.22
N ARG A 140 -0.70 5.21 -10.74
CA ARG A 140 0.59 4.67 -11.20
C ARG A 140 1.53 4.43 -10.01
N HIS A 141 1.02 3.84 -8.94
CA HIS A 141 1.80 3.48 -7.75
C HIS A 141 2.61 4.66 -7.16
N ARG A 142 2.03 5.89 -7.15
CA ARG A 142 2.69 7.08 -6.59
C ARG A 142 2.77 7.03 -5.08
N SER A 143 3.96 7.29 -4.54
CA SER A 143 4.13 7.55 -3.11
C SER A 143 3.43 8.85 -2.73
N LEU A 144 2.54 8.85 -1.74
CA LEU A 144 1.79 10.04 -1.35
C LEU A 144 2.35 10.74 -0.12
N GLY A 145 2.83 10.00 0.85
CA GLY A 145 3.35 10.54 2.11
C GLY A 145 4.69 11.25 1.94
N ARG A 146 5.00 12.17 2.84
CA ARG A 146 6.27 12.91 2.83
C ARG A 146 7.48 12.00 2.99
N ILE A 147 8.60 12.41 2.38
CA ILE A 147 9.90 11.74 2.46
C ILE A 147 10.93 12.76 3.00
N GLY A 148 11.76 12.35 3.96
CA GLY A 148 12.80 13.18 4.53
C GLY A 148 13.90 13.49 3.52
N LEU A 149 14.49 14.69 3.62
CA LEU A 149 15.75 14.99 2.98
C LEU A 149 16.87 14.17 3.65
N ALA A 150 17.88 13.78 2.90
CA ALA A 150 19.09 13.10 3.39
C ALA A 150 20.27 14.10 3.59
N GLY A 151 20.01 15.37 3.46
CA GLY A 151 20.92 16.49 3.64
C GLY A 151 20.25 17.80 3.26
N PRO A 152 20.87 18.96 3.56
CA PRO A 152 20.30 20.26 3.19
C PRO A 152 20.21 20.41 1.68
N ALA A 153 19.20 21.14 1.21
CA ALA A 153 19.04 21.53 -0.18
C ALA A 153 19.19 23.05 -0.30
N HIS A 154 19.96 23.53 -1.27
CA HIS A 154 20.28 24.94 -1.41
C HIS A 154 19.62 25.58 -2.64
N ALA A 155 19.35 26.86 -2.56
CA ALA A 155 18.94 27.63 -3.72
C ALA A 155 19.97 27.47 -4.85
N GLY A 156 19.50 27.07 -6.03
CA GLY A 156 20.34 26.73 -7.16
C GLY A 156 20.61 25.23 -7.36
N ASP A 157 20.25 24.38 -6.41
CA ASP A 157 20.36 22.92 -6.57
C ASP A 157 19.25 22.42 -7.51
N ASP A 158 19.62 21.58 -8.47
CA ASP A 158 18.74 20.85 -9.41
C ASP A 158 18.54 19.39 -9.00
N ARG A 159 19.02 19.02 -7.80
CA ARG A 159 18.96 17.66 -7.24
C ARG A 159 18.71 17.72 -5.75
N LEU A 160 17.77 16.93 -5.27
CA LEU A 160 17.47 16.73 -3.85
C LEU A 160 18.03 15.39 -3.38
N SER A 161 18.88 15.39 -2.36
CA SER A 161 19.24 14.18 -1.62
C SER A 161 18.10 13.79 -0.70
N VAL A 162 17.60 12.53 -0.81
CA VAL A 162 16.39 12.07 -0.10
C VAL A 162 16.61 10.70 0.55
N GLU A 163 15.86 10.41 1.62
CA GLU A 163 15.88 9.09 2.25
C GLU A 163 15.37 7.98 1.32
N ALA A 164 14.43 8.32 0.43
CA ALA A 164 13.92 7.45 -0.60
C ALA A 164 13.46 8.28 -1.82
N ASN A 165 13.85 7.89 -3.04
CA ASN A 165 13.57 8.66 -4.25
C ASN A 165 12.21 8.38 -4.90
N ARG A 166 11.21 7.94 -4.11
CA ARG A 166 9.90 7.47 -4.61
C ARG A 166 9.09 8.56 -5.29
N HIS A 167 9.19 9.82 -4.83
CA HIS A 167 8.51 10.97 -5.46
C HIS A 167 9.09 11.35 -6.83
N GLY A 168 10.30 10.90 -7.16
CA GLY A 168 10.94 11.13 -8.45
C GLY A 168 10.56 10.12 -9.54
N ALA A 169 9.57 9.24 -9.28
CA ALA A 169 9.24 8.14 -10.19
C ALA A 169 8.65 8.58 -11.53
N ILE A 170 7.98 9.72 -11.57
CA ILE A 170 7.28 10.19 -12.78
C ILE A 170 7.70 11.63 -13.07
N GLU A 171 8.27 11.84 -14.24
CA GLU A 171 8.67 13.14 -14.76
C GLU A 171 7.44 14.07 -14.91
N GLY A 172 7.62 15.34 -14.58
CA GLY A 172 6.56 16.34 -14.59
C GLY A 172 5.67 16.36 -13.33
N ASP A 173 5.81 15.42 -12.41
CA ASP A 173 5.02 15.44 -11.17
C ASP A 173 5.45 16.63 -10.29
N PRO A 174 4.49 17.42 -9.74
CA PRO A 174 4.78 18.55 -8.89
C PRO A 174 5.23 18.12 -7.49
N LEU A 175 6.17 18.84 -6.92
CA LEU A 175 6.68 18.65 -5.57
C LEU A 175 6.59 19.94 -4.76
N VAL A 176 6.53 19.76 -3.45
CA VAL A 176 6.77 20.77 -2.43
C VAL A 176 7.93 20.31 -1.57
N VAL A 177 9.01 21.08 -1.52
CA VAL A 177 10.15 20.87 -0.62
C VAL A 177 9.99 21.87 0.53
N PHE A 178 10.04 21.43 1.78
CA PHE A 178 9.67 22.27 2.92
C PHE A 178 10.40 21.85 4.19
N ASP A 179 10.53 22.82 5.09
CA ASP A 179 10.96 22.66 6.48
C ASP A 179 10.08 23.50 7.44
N ASP A 180 10.56 23.78 8.62
CA ASP A 180 9.85 24.61 9.62
C ASP A 180 9.83 26.10 9.26
N GLU A 181 10.70 26.56 8.34
CA GLU A 181 10.85 27.97 7.96
C GLU A 181 10.05 28.35 6.72
N GLY A 182 9.77 27.39 5.82
CA GLY A 182 9.03 27.66 4.59
C GLY A 182 8.86 26.46 3.65
N GLU A 183 8.29 26.75 2.49
CA GLU A 183 8.12 25.76 1.43
C GLU A 183 8.45 26.35 0.05
N THR A 184 9.03 25.53 -0.82
CA THR A 184 9.32 25.89 -2.21
C THR A 184 8.76 24.84 -3.15
N ALA A 185 8.19 25.30 -4.27
CA ALA A 185 7.66 24.41 -5.31
C ALA A 185 8.79 23.89 -6.21
N ALA A 186 8.66 22.65 -6.65
CA ALA A 186 9.55 22.02 -7.60
C ALA A 186 8.78 21.10 -8.54
N THR A 187 9.43 20.62 -9.62
CA THR A 187 8.88 19.63 -10.56
C THR A 187 9.93 18.56 -10.79
N VAL A 188 9.50 17.33 -10.86
CA VAL A 188 10.34 16.16 -11.09
C VAL A 188 10.89 16.15 -12.51
N ALA A 189 12.22 16.02 -12.68
CA ALA A 189 12.87 15.67 -13.93
C ALA A 189 13.30 14.20 -13.98
N GLY A 190 13.39 13.54 -12.82
CA GLY A 190 13.80 12.16 -12.71
C GLY A 190 14.27 11.77 -11.33
N ARG A 191 14.86 10.58 -11.21
CA ARG A 191 15.42 10.08 -9.96
C ARG A 191 16.63 9.17 -10.21
N GLY A 192 17.40 8.95 -9.17
CA GLY A 192 18.51 8.01 -9.22
C GLY A 192 19.11 7.71 -7.86
N SER A 193 20.21 6.98 -7.90
CA SER A 193 21.05 6.71 -6.74
C SER A 193 22.51 6.68 -7.15
N ASP A 194 23.40 7.15 -6.29
CA ASP A 194 24.84 7.09 -6.46
C ASP A 194 25.54 6.77 -5.12
N SER A 195 26.85 6.94 -5.07
CA SER A 195 27.63 6.70 -3.84
C SER A 195 27.25 7.60 -2.66
N SER A 196 26.53 8.70 -2.90
CA SER A 196 26.06 9.65 -1.89
C SER A 196 24.64 9.32 -1.39
N GLY A 197 23.92 8.40 -2.03
CA GLY A 197 22.58 7.98 -1.66
C GLY A 197 21.56 8.14 -2.78
N GLN A 198 20.29 8.17 -2.40
CA GLN A 198 19.16 8.36 -3.32
C GLN A 198 18.86 9.83 -3.55
N TYR A 199 18.39 10.17 -4.73
CA TYR A 199 18.05 11.54 -5.08
C TYR A 199 16.87 11.65 -6.03
N VAL A 200 16.26 12.85 -6.05
CA VAL A 200 15.28 13.30 -7.04
C VAL A 200 15.92 14.43 -7.86
N GLU A 201 15.81 14.38 -9.18
CA GLU A 201 16.21 15.44 -10.10
C GLU A 201 15.05 16.40 -10.34
N LEU A 202 15.33 17.69 -10.48
CA LEU A 202 14.34 18.74 -10.65
C LEU A 202 14.45 19.35 -12.05
N GLU A 203 13.33 19.71 -12.67
CA GLU A 203 13.30 20.39 -13.97
C GLU A 203 13.96 21.80 -13.92
N ALA A 204 13.88 22.45 -12.76
CA ALA A 204 14.48 23.75 -12.51
C ALA A 204 15.13 23.77 -11.11
N PRO A 205 16.23 24.53 -10.95
CA PRO A 205 16.87 24.67 -9.64
C PRO A 205 15.92 25.23 -8.58
N LEU A 206 16.12 24.78 -7.31
CA LEU A 206 15.40 25.33 -6.17
C LEU A 206 15.55 26.85 -6.07
N SER A 207 14.50 27.52 -5.65
CA SER A 207 14.52 28.99 -5.45
C SER A 207 14.98 29.40 -4.06
N GLU A 208 14.90 28.52 -3.08
CA GLU A 208 15.18 28.80 -1.67
C GLU A 208 15.94 27.63 -1.03
N ASP A 209 16.66 27.94 0.07
CA ASP A 209 17.32 26.92 0.89
C ASP A 209 16.27 26.15 1.72
N VAL A 210 16.53 24.86 1.95
CA VAL A 210 15.74 23.98 2.84
C VAL A 210 16.70 23.21 3.73
N ASP A 211 16.46 23.23 5.04
CA ASP A 211 17.29 22.59 6.06
C ASP A 211 17.29 21.05 5.91
N GLU A 212 18.33 20.40 6.45
CA GLU A 212 18.46 18.93 6.43
C GLU A 212 17.33 18.19 7.16
N SER A 213 16.61 18.86 8.05
CA SER A 213 15.41 18.32 8.71
C SER A 213 14.14 18.38 7.83
N GLY A 214 14.26 18.95 6.64
CA GLY A 214 13.16 19.15 5.70
C GLY A 214 12.67 17.88 5.05
N TYR A 215 11.59 18.05 4.29
CA TYR A 215 10.87 16.98 3.63
C TYR A 215 10.50 17.36 2.19
N VAL A 216 10.24 16.35 1.38
CA VAL A 216 9.60 16.49 0.07
C VAL A 216 8.26 15.75 0.06
N ARG A 217 7.26 16.32 -0.59
CA ARG A 217 5.93 15.72 -0.81
C ARG A 217 5.29 16.23 -2.09
N HIS A 218 4.23 15.56 -2.53
CA HIS A 218 3.35 16.16 -3.53
C HIS A 218 2.44 17.26 -2.93
N PRO A 219 2.01 18.27 -3.72
CA PRO A 219 0.98 19.21 -3.29
C PRO A 219 -0.34 18.49 -2.97
N GLU A 220 -1.11 19.01 -2.01
CA GLU A 220 -2.41 18.42 -1.63
C GLU A 220 -3.36 18.30 -2.82
N SER A 221 -3.47 19.34 -3.65
CA SER A 221 -4.33 19.33 -4.85
C SER A 221 -3.95 18.20 -5.81
N PHE A 222 -2.66 17.96 -6.00
CA PHE A 222 -2.18 16.88 -6.85
C PHE A 222 -2.50 15.50 -6.26
N ILE A 223 -2.35 15.31 -4.94
CA ILE A 223 -2.74 14.06 -4.26
C ILE A 223 -4.23 13.80 -4.48
N ARG A 224 -5.10 14.80 -4.26
CA ARG A 224 -6.55 14.70 -4.50
C ARG A 224 -6.86 14.35 -5.95
N ASP A 225 -6.17 14.93 -6.91
CA ASP A 225 -6.35 14.65 -8.33
C ASP A 225 -5.91 13.23 -8.71
N VAL A 226 -4.79 12.75 -8.16
CA VAL A 226 -4.31 11.37 -8.36
C VAL A 226 -5.35 10.37 -7.86
N LEU A 227 -5.87 10.56 -6.64
CA LEU A 227 -6.85 9.64 -6.06
C LEU A 227 -8.17 9.69 -6.84
N ARG A 228 -8.67 10.90 -7.15
CA ARG A 228 -9.89 11.05 -7.96
C ARG A 228 -9.76 10.39 -9.33
N LYS A 229 -8.62 10.55 -10.02
CA LYS A 229 -8.35 9.90 -11.31
C LYS A 229 -8.31 8.37 -11.18
N THR A 230 -7.74 7.86 -10.09
CA THR A 230 -7.67 6.42 -9.83
C THR A 230 -9.06 5.82 -9.73
N ASP A 231 -9.88 6.35 -8.82
CA ASP A 231 -11.21 5.81 -8.54
C ASP A 231 -12.15 5.99 -9.73
N ALA A 232 -12.15 7.18 -10.36
CA ALA A 232 -12.95 7.42 -11.58
C ALA A 232 -12.59 6.45 -12.72
N GLN A 233 -11.34 5.99 -12.82
CA GLN A 233 -10.96 4.99 -13.83
C GLN A 233 -11.47 3.60 -13.46
N LEU A 234 -11.40 3.21 -12.18
CA LEU A 234 -11.92 1.93 -11.69
C LEU A 234 -13.46 1.90 -11.83
N GLU A 235 -14.13 2.95 -11.40
CA GLU A 235 -15.59 3.13 -11.55
C GLU A 235 -16.02 3.08 -13.03
N ALA A 236 -15.28 3.75 -13.94
CA ALA A 236 -15.55 3.69 -15.39
C ALA A 236 -15.39 2.28 -15.98
N TRP A 237 -14.68 1.40 -15.32
CA TRP A 237 -14.61 -0.03 -15.65
C TRP A 237 -15.70 -0.87 -14.98
N GLY A 238 -16.60 -0.23 -14.20
CA GLY A 238 -17.69 -0.89 -13.48
C GLY A 238 -17.22 -1.62 -12.22
N LEU A 239 -16.18 -1.12 -11.58
CA LEU A 239 -15.60 -1.68 -10.35
C LEU A 239 -16.00 -0.83 -9.14
N ASP A 240 -16.40 -1.48 -8.07
CA ASP A 240 -16.67 -0.87 -6.77
C ASP A 240 -15.38 -0.85 -5.95
N VAL A 241 -15.01 0.34 -5.43
CA VAL A 241 -13.76 0.55 -4.68
C VAL A 241 -14.07 0.74 -3.20
N THR A 242 -13.63 -0.19 -2.36
CA THR A 242 -14.00 -0.27 -0.93
C THR A 242 -12.91 0.20 0.04
N GLY A 243 -11.79 0.72 -0.43
CA GLY A 243 -10.75 1.19 0.46
C GLY A 243 -9.47 1.58 -0.26
N PHE A 244 -8.41 1.80 0.53
CA PHE A 244 -7.13 2.28 0.04
C PHE A 244 -5.95 1.51 0.63
N VAL A 245 -4.92 1.33 -0.18
CA VAL A 245 -3.60 0.85 0.23
C VAL A 245 -2.55 1.89 -0.16
N TYR A 246 -1.74 2.36 0.78
CA TYR A 246 -0.67 3.32 0.47
C TYR A 246 0.48 2.66 -0.30
N PRO A 247 0.85 3.15 -1.49
CA PRO A 247 2.09 2.76 -2.14
C PRO A 247 3.29 2.94 -1.20
N TYR A 248 4.13 1.90 -1.09
CA TYR A 248 5.28 1.87 -0.18
C TYR A 248 4.94 2.05 1.31
N GLY A 249 3.68 1.97 1.72
CA GLY A 249 3.23 2.27 3.08
C GLY A 249 3.53 3.69 3.54
N ARG A 250 3.63 4.66 2.62
CA ARG A 250 3.95 6.05 2.91
C ARG A 250 2.68 6.88 3.10
N TYR A 251 2.34 7.22 4.37
CA TYR A 251 1.08 7.86 4.75
C TYR A 251 1.22 9.23 5.43
N HIS A 252 2.41 9.68 5.79
CA HIS A 252 2.61 10.87 6.63
C HIS A 252 2.22 12.21 5.98
N GLY A 253 1.79 13.14 6.82
CA GLY A 253 1.50 14.53 6.46
C GLY A 253 0.15 14.70 5.77
N VAL A 254 0.05 15.64 4.85
CA VAL A 254 -1.21 15.99 4.16
C VAL A 254 -1.85 14.79 3.41
N ALA A 255 -1.05 13.82 3.01
CA ALA A 255 -1.57 12.61 2.36
C ALA A 255 -2.51 11.82 3.27
N GLU A 256 -2.22 11.77 4.57
CA GLU A 256 -3.07 11.08 5.55
C GLU A 256 -4.45 11.73 5.64
N GLU A 257 -4.51 13.07 5.70
CA GLU A 257 -5.77 13.81 5.75
C GLU A 257 -6.59 13.59 4.48
N VAL A 258 -5.96 13.71 3.30
CA VAL A 258 -6.64 13.54 2.00
C VAL A 258 -7.19 12.13 1.82
N VAL A 259 -6.44 11.10 2.23
CA VAL A 259 -6.88 9.71 2.11
C VAL A 259 -8.03 9.42 3.09
N ARG A 260 -7.95 9.91 4.34
CA ARG A 260 -9.04 9.77 5.33
C ARG A 260 -10.34 10.46 4.92
N ASP A 261 -10.23 11.60 4.23
CA ASP A 261 -11.40 12.32 3.71
C ASP A 261 -12.12 11.55 2.59
N ARG A 262 -11.44 10.56 1.97
CA ARG A 262 -11.92 9.92 0.75
C ARG A 262 -12.30 8.45 0.92
N TYR A 263 -11.59 7.71 1.76
CA TYR A 263 -11.77 6.26 1.92
C TYR A 263 -12.19 5.90 3.32
N GLU A 264 -13.10 4.96 3.43
CA GLU A 264 -13.61 4.43 4.72
C GLU A 264 -12.65 3.42 5.34
N ALA A 265 -11.79 2.78 4.53
CA ALA A 265 -10.79 1.82 4.99
C ALA A 265 -9.41 2.07 4.40
N VAL A 266 -8.37 1.90 5.23
CA VAL A 266 -6.96 1.94 4.81
C VAL A 266 -6.21 0.75 5.41
N ALA A 267 -5.79 -0.19 4.55
CA ALA A 267 -5.25 -1.48 4.98
C ALA A 267 -3.83 -1.42 5.57
N ASN A 268 -3.05 -0.39 5.28
CA ASN A 268 -1.62 -0.33 5.62
C ASN A 268 -1.16 1.04 6.15
N HIS A 269 -2.01 1.72 6.93
CA HIS A 269 -1.67 3.01 7.51
C HIS A 269 -0.45 2.94 8.44
N ARG A 270 -0.22 1.80 9.11
CA ARG A 270 0.93 1.63 10.02
C ARG A 270 1.82 0.47 9.60
N TYR A 271 3.11 0.74 9.50
CA TYR A 271 4.14 -0.26 9.30
C TYR A 271 4.37 -1.11 10.57
N GLY A 272 4.88 -2.31 10.37
CA GLY A 272 5.44 -3.12 11.45
C GLY A 272 4.59 -4.31 11.84
N GLY A 273 3.57 -4.61 11.03
CA GLY A 273 2.70 -5.75 11.30
C GLY A 273 1.87 -5.56 12.56
N GLY A 274 0.99 -6.47 12.82
CA GLY A 274 0.14 -6.45 14.01
C GLY A 274 -1.32 -6.58 13.62
N HIS A 275 -2.09 -6.89 14.63
CA HIS A 275 -3.54 -7.04 14.54
C HIS A 275 -4.23 -5.70 14.76
N ASN A 276 -5.49 -5.67 14.43
CA ASN A 276 -6.37 -4.53 14.60
C ASN A 276 -7.44 -4.92 15.62
N GLU A 277 -7.34 -4.38 16.84
CA GLU A 277 -8.34 -4.58 17.88
C GLU A 277 -9.69 -4.00 17.40
N LEU A 278 -10.78 -4.77 17.52
CA LEU A 278 -12.08 -4.37 16.99
C LEU A 278 -12.73 -3.27 17.84
N GLU A 279 -12.51 -3.26 19.16
CA GLU A 279 -13.04 -2.22 20.03
C GLU A 279 -12.36 -0.86 19.75
N GLY A 280 -13.14 0.09 19.21
CA GLY A 280 -12.65 1.44 18.91
C GLY A 280 -11.71 1.51 17.69
N LEU A 281 -11.77 0.52 16.80
CA LEU A 281 -11.00 0.52 15.56
C LEU A 281 -11.30 1.77 14.73
N ASP A 282 -10.24 2.43 14.29
CA ASP A 282 -10.26 3.42 13.21
C ASP A 282 -9.95 2.68 11.89
N PRO A 283 -10.92 2.41 11.02
CA PRO A 283 -10.68 1.68 9.78
C PRO A 283 -9.72 2.39 8.83
N THR A 284 -9.52 3.69 9.00
CA THR A 284 -8.57 4.48 8.20
C THR A 284 -7.13 4.42 8.74
N ALA A 285 -6.90 3.67 9.83
CA ALA A 285 -5.60 3.58 10.51
C ALA A 285 -5.16 2.13 10.79
N MET A 286 -5.57 1.19 9.97
CA MET A 286 -5.30 -0.24 10.17
C MET A 286 -3.85 -0.64 9.86
N ARG A 287 -3.45 -1.78 10.41
CA ARG A 287 -2.14 -2.41 10.26
C ARG A 287 -2.26 -3.64 9.39
N ARG A 288 -1.17 -3.93 8.65
CA ARG A 288 -1.08 -5.08 7.76
C ARG A 288 0.26 -5.80 7.94
N ARG A 289 0.23 -7.12 7.86
CA ARG A 289 1.43 -7.97 7.90
C ARG A 289 1.69 -8.58 6.53
N TYR A 290 2.92 -8.47 6.06
CA TYR A 290 3.38 -9.13 4.85
C TYR A 290 3.72 -10.60 5.11
N VAL A 291 3.40 -11.46 4.13
CA VAL A 291 3.55 -12.92 4.24
C VAL A 291 4.54 -13.54 3.24
N GLU A 292 5.22 -12.75 2.42
CA GLU A 292 6.29 -13.24 1.54
C GLU A 292 7.38 -13.96 2.36
N THR A 293 7.99 -15.00 1.80
CA THR A 293 8.92 -15.90 2.51
C THR A 293 10.22 -15.23 2.98
N ASP A 294 10.58 -14.09 2.41
CA ASP A 294 11.69 -13.25 2.87
C ASP A 294 11.29 -12.30 4.04
N ARG A 295 10.00 -12.23 4.38
CA ARG A 295 9.46 -11.33 5.42
C ARG A 295 8.85 -12.07 6.61
N ALA A 296 8.32 -13.27 6.38
CA ALA A 296 7.69 -14.08 7.42
C ALA A 296 7.96 -15.57 7.19
N THR A 297 8.31 -16.29 8.24
CA THR A 297 8.37 -17.77 8.23
C THR A 297 6.96 -18.37 8.26
N GLU A 298 6.81 -19.66 8.09
CA GLU A 298 5.53 -20.36 8.31
C GLU A 298 5.08 -20.23 9.76
N ASP A 299 5.98 -20.40 10.72
CA ASP A 299 5.68 -20.21 12.15
C ASP A 299 5.20 -18.78 12.47
N ASP A 300 5.73 -17.76 11.77
CA ASP A 300 5.30 -16.36 11.93
C ASP A 300 3.88 -16.12 11.38
N VAL A 301 3.51 -16.79 10.28
CA VAL A 301 2.16 -16.71 9.71
C VAL A 301 1.18 -17.42 10.61
N ASP A 302 1.51 -18.63 11.06
CA ASP A 302 0.66 -19.42 11.94
C ASP A 302 0.41 -18.70 13.28
N ALA A 303 1.45 -18.18 13.93
CA ALA A 303 1.31 -17.38 15.14
C ALA A 303 0.49 -16.08 14.92
N PHE A 304 0.53 -15.52 13.71
CA PHE A 304 -0.29 -14.35 13.37
C PHE A 304 -1.78 -14.74 13.26
N MET A 305 -2.11 -15.89 12.67
CA MET A 305 -3.49 -16.39 12.58
C MET A 305 -4.00 -16.88 13.94
N GLU A 306 -3.17 -17.60 14.72
CA GLU A 306 -3.51 -18.02 16.09
C GLU A 306 -3.89 -16.82 16.96
N THR A 307 -3.09 -15.74 16.95
CA THR A 307 -3.39 -14.53 17.71
C THR A 307 -4.70 -13.88 17.25
N ALA A 308 -4.96 -13.86 15.93
CA ALA A 308 -6.19 -13.30 15.39
C ALA A 308 -7.43 -14.05 15.89
N ALA A 309 -7.35 -15.37 16.00
CA ALA A 309 -8.42 -16.21 16.50
C ALA A 309 -8.60 -16.12 18.02
N ASP A 310 -7.49 -16.03 18.77
CA ASP A 310 -7.54 -16.04 20.24
C ASP A 310 -7.99 -14.69 20.84
N GLU A 311 -7.68 -13.58 20.14
CA GLU A 311 -7.96 -12.22 20.63
C GLU A 311 -9.19 -11.57 19.98
N ASP A 312 -9.89 -12.25 19.05
CA ASP A 312 -11.05 -11.72 18.30
C ASP A 312 -10.71 -10.35 17.68
N VAL A 313 -9.72 -10.35 16.77
CA VAL A 313 -9.23 -9.15 16.11
C VAL A 313 -9.31 -9.28 14.58
N LEU A 314 -9.21 -8.16 13.88
CA LEU A 314 -9.05 -8.15 12.42
C LEU A 314 -7.57 -8.30 12.07
N ALA A 315 -7.23 -9.40 11.38
CA ALA A 315 -5.95 -9.58 10.72
C ALA A 315 -6.01 -9.07 9.27
N ILE A 316 -4.98 -8.37 8.79
CA ILE A 316 -4.85 -8.00 7.39
C ILE A 316 -3.52 -8.52 6.87
N VAL A 317 -3.57 -9.37 5.85
CA VAL A 317 -2.43 -9.89 5.12
C VAL A 317 -2.13 -8.98 3.94
N GLY A 318 -0.85 -8.65 3.73
CA GLY A 318 -0.36 -7.97 2.55
C GLY A 318 0.62 -8.85 1.77
N ALA A 319 0.57 -8.81 0.45
CA ALA A 319 1.47 -9.57 -0.39
C ALA A 319 1.62 -8.95 -1.79
N HIS A 320 2.70 -9.35 -2.49
CA HIS A 320 2.98 -8.95 -3.88
C HIS A 320 3.19 -10.22 -4.69
N THR A 321 2.22 -10.56 -5.52
CA THR A 321 2.18 -11.82 -6.29
C THR A 321 3.27 -11.90 -7.36
N GLN A 322 3.77 -10.75 -7.84
CA GLN A 322 4.87 -10.67 -8.81
C GLN A 322 6.25 -11.00 -8.23
N TYR A 323 6.38 -11.24 -6.92
CA TYR A 323 7.66 -11.59 -6.32
C TYR A 323 7.83 -13.09 -6.17
N ASP A 324 9.01 -13.62 -6.53
CA ASP A 324 9.38 -15.03 -6.36
C ASP A 324 9.26 -15.53 -4.90
N THR A 325 9.18 -14.59 -3.95
CA THR A 325 9.01 -14.85 -2.52
C THR A 325 7.55 -15.10 -2.11
N LEU A 326 6.59 -14.88 -3.01
CA LEU A 326 5.19 -15.26 -2.86
C LEU A 326 4.81 -16.35 -3.86
N THR A 327 5.01 -17.60 -3.48
CA THR A 327 4.66 -18.76 -4.32
C THR A 327 3.21 -19.20 -4.10
N GLU A 328 2.64 -19.96 -5.05
CA GLU A 328 1.35 -20.63 -4.88
C GLU A 328 1.28 -21.42 -3.56
N GLN A 329 2.34 -22.16 -3.21
CA GLN A 329 2.42 -22.87 -1.94
C GLN A 329 2.32 -21.93 -0.74
N ARG A 330 2.91 -20.73 -0.83
CA ARG A 330 2.86 -19.75 0.26
C ARG A 330 1.46 -19.16 0.44
N VAL A 331 0.76 -18.83 -0.65
CA VAL A 331 -0.63 -18.38 -0.59
C VAL A 331 -1.51 -19.46 0.00
N ARG A 332 -1.39 -20.70 -0.49
CA ARG A 332 -2.11 -21.88 0.02
C ARG A 332 -1.90 -22.07 1.51
N TYR A 333 -0.64 -22.09 1.96
CA TYR A 333 -0.30 -22.22 3.37
C TYR A 333 -0.96 -21.12 4.24
N THR A 334 -0.96 -19.89 3.76
CA THR A 334 -1.54 -18.76 4.51
C THR A 334 -3.06 -18.89 4.64
N ILE A 335 -3.74 -19.35 3.59
CA ILE A 335 -5.18 -19.63 3.62
C ILE A 335 -5.47 -20.81 4.56
N GLU A 336 -4.74 -21.92 4.43
CA GLU A 336 -4.92 -23.10 5.27
C GLU A 336 -4.72 -22.77 6.76
N SER A 337 -3.67 -21.99 7.11
CA SER A 337 -3.44 -21.54 8.48
C SER A 337 -4.62 -20.70 9.00
N ALA A 338 -5.18 -19.79 8.20
CA ALA A 338 -6.36 -19.01 8.61
C ALA A 338 -7.57 -19.92 8.88
N LEU A 339 -7.84 -20.89 8.01
CA LEU A 339 -8.95 -21.83 8.15
C LEU A 339 -8.76 -22.81 9.31
N GLU A 340 -7.53 -23.28 9.57
CA GLU A 340 -7.20 -24.16 10.71
C GLU A 340 -7.43 -23.47 12.07
N HIS A 341 -7.31 -22.14 12.12
CA HIS A 341 -7.60 -21.32 13.30
C HIS A 341 -9.06 -20.84 13.39
N ASP A 342 -9.96 -21.35 12.52
CA ASP A 342 -11.37 -20.97 12.47
C ASP A 342 -11.59 -19.46 12.16
N LEU A 343 -10.72 -18.80 11.39
CA LEU A 343 -10.91 -17.42 10.94
C LEU A 343 -11.83 -17.35 9.72
N ALA A 344 -12.71 -16.35 9.68
CA ALA A 344 -13.43 -15.98 8.47
C ALA A 344 -12.49 -15.21 7.53
N ILE A 345 -12.28 -15.72 6.31
CA ILE A 345 -11.57 -15.00 5.25
C ILE A 345 -12.61 -14.15 4.52
N VAL A 346 -12.43 -12.84 4.58
CA VAL A 346 -13.43 -11.86 4.12
C VAL A 346 -12.78 -10.77 3.27
N THR A 347 -13.58 -10.04 2.49
CA THR A 347 -13.15 -8.81 1.83
C THR A 347 -13.05 -7.65 2.83
N MET A 348 -12.45 -6.54 2.41
CA MET A 348 -12.40 -5.32 3.23
C MET A 348 -13.82 -4.75 3.47
N GLU A 349 -14.70 -4.82 2.47
CA GLU A 349 -16.09 -4.39 2.57
C GLU A 349 -16.87 -5.21 3.60
N GLU A 350 -16.75 -6.53 3.53
CA GLU A 350 -17.40 -7.44 4.49
C GLU A 350 -16.89 -7.23 5.91
N ALA A 351 -15.55 -6.99 6.06
CA ALA A 351 -14.96 -6.66 7.36
C ALA A 351 -15.54 -5.35 7.94
N LEU A 352 -15.68 -4.30 7.11
CA LEU A 352 -16.31 -3.03 7.52
C LEU A 352 -17.76 -3.23 7.92
N ALA A 353 -18.54 -3.96 7.11
CA ALA A 353 -19.94 -4.24 7.40
C ALA A 353 -20.13 -5.02 8.72
N GLU A 354 -19.19 -5.92 9.05
CA GLU A 354 -19.22 -6.62 10.34
C GLU A 354 -18.85 -5.72 11.52
N LEU A 355 -17.92 -4.77 11.32
CA LEU A 355 -17.57 -3.76 12.34
C LEU A 355 -18.74 -2.83 12.67
N GLU A 356 -19.55 -2.44 11.68
CA GLU A 356 -20.74 -1.60 11.89
C GLU A 356 -21.86 -2.30 12.66
N ARG A 357 -21.91 -3.65 12.65
CA ARG A 357 -22.89 -4.45 13.38
C ARG A 357 -22.57 -4.62 14.87
N ARG A 358 -21.31 -4.40 15.26
CA ARG A 358 -20.81 -4.54 16.64
C ARG A 358 -20.96 -3.29 17.45
#